data_917c0e2983865a4d3488cb47668a9d95
#
_entry.id   917c0e2983865a4d3488cb47668a9d95
#
_cell.length_a   1.000
_cell.length_b   1.000
_cell.length_c   1.000
_cell.angle_alpha   90.00
_cell.angle_beta   90.00
_cell.angle_gamma   90.00
#
_symmetry.space_group_name_H-M   'P 1'
#
loop_
_entity.id
_entity.type
_entity.pdbx_description
1 polymer ?
#
loop_
_entity_poly.entity_id
_entity_poly.type
_entity_poly.pdbx_seq_one_letter_code
_entity_poly.pdbx_strand_id
1 'polypeptide(L)'
;MSLFKRKKAGEEANTIPEARDDITQTLLIPVKDEGEKTMCADAYETSQAEIASYTSIGTRKSQQDSICFDFGDFCTVCAVCDGMGGLTGGERASALAAHGVTRYLLEHAQAEDIPTEMGRAALRLNEEVKNLRDPANQKIEAGTTLTTVFLRNGKLFWCSIGDSHRYIA
;
A
#
# COMPACT_ATOMS: atom_id res chain seq x y z
N MET A 1 3.40 -7.28 9.48
CA MET A 1 4.62 -6.49 9.70
C MET A 1 4.22 -5.03 9.88
N SER A 2 4.57 -4.38 11.00
CA SER A 2 4.11 -3.01 11.30
C SER A 2 4.98 -2.01 10.55
N LEU A 3 4.39 -1.21 9.68
CA LEU A 3 5.11 -0.23 8.85
C LEU A 3 5.47 1.05 9.61
N PHE A 4 4.98 1.25 10.84
CA PHE A 4 5.21 2.50 11.58
C PHE A 4 5.53 2.23 13.06
N LYS A 5 6.66 2.75 13.52
CA LYS A 5 7.05 2.75 14.93
C LYS A 5 6.77 4.13 15.55
N ARG A 6 5.93 4.16 16.55
CA ARG A 6 5.54 5.36 17.30
C ARG A 6 6.73 5.92 18.10
N LYS A 7 7.06 7.19 17.91
CA LYS A 7 7.88 7.96 18.84
C LYS A 7 6.96 8.48 19.96
N LYS A 8 7.29 8.21 21.22
CA LYS A 8 6.55 8.78 22.36
C LYS A 8 6.73 10.31 22.33
N ALA A 9 5.66 11.03 22.10
CA ALA A 9 5.57 12.47 22.35
C ALA A 9 4.90 12.65 23.71
N GLY A 10 5.42 13.59 24.50
CA GLY A 10 4.81 14.04 25.74
C GLY A 10 3.47 14.71 25.47
N GLU A 11 2.60 14.63 26.45
CA GLU A 11 1.28 15.25 26.46
C GLU A 11 1.35 16.75 26.15
N GLU A 12 0.75 17.16 25.02
CA GLU A 12 0.20 18.49 24.84
C GLU A 12 -1.00 18.46 23.88
N ALA A 13 -1.95 19.32 24.19
CA ALA A 13 -3.34 19.35 23.74
C ALA A 13 -3.56 19.28 22.22
N ASN A 14 -4.60 18.52 21.90
CA ASN A 14 -5.25 18.31 20.62
C ASN A 14 -5.81 19.63 20.05
N THR A 15 -5.03 20.31 19.23
CA THR A 15 -5.51 21.33 18.31
C THR A 15 -5.17 20.88 16.90
N ILE A 16 -6.20 20.65 16.09
CA ILE A 16 -6.07 20.40 14.65
C ILE A 16 -5.39 21.63 14.05
N PRO A 17 -4.19 21.54 13.47
CA PRO A 17 -3.57 22.67 12.80
C PRO A 17 -4.34 22.99 11.53
N GLU A 18 -4.63 24.28 11.34
CA GLU A 18 -5.06 24.83 10.05
C GLU A 18 -4.06 24.41 8.96
N ALA A 19 -4.60 24.09 7.77
CA ALA A 19 -3.87 23.63 6.61
C ALA A 19 -2.62 24.49 6.38
N ARG A 20 -1.45 23.89 6.58
CA ARG A 20 -0.18 24.41 6.10
C ARG A 20 0.14 23.72 4.79
N ASP A 21 0.50 24.50 3.79
CA ASP A 21 0.85 24.08 2.43
C ASP A 21 2.16 23.26 2.34
N ASP A 22 2.68 22.76 3.46
CA ASP A 22 3.92 21.98 3.54
C ASP A 22 3.73 20.84 4.54
N ILE A 23 3.12 19.74 4.09
CA ILE A 23 3.17 18.47 4.85
C ILE A 23 4.28 17.60 4.25
N THR A 24 5.51 17.97 4.54
CA THR A 24 6.65 17.09 4.33
C THR A 24 6.91 16.35 5.65
N GLN A 25 6.43 15.13 5.78
CA GLN A 25 6.87 14.24 6.87
C GLN A 25 7.84 13.22 6.30
N THR A 26 9.12 13.48 6.51
CA THR A 26 10.19 12.53 6.18
C THR A 26 10.16 11.37 7.15
N LEU A 27 9.72 10.21 6.70
CA LEU A 27 9.86 8.96 7.44
C LEU A 27 11.19 8.30 7.07
N LEU A 28 12.28 8.71 7.70
CA LEU A 28 13.57 8.02 7.58
C LEU A 28 13.50 6.72 8.39
N ILE A 29 13.42 5.60 7.70
CA ILE A 29 13.63 4.28 8.29
C ILE A 29 15.12 3.99 8.20
N PRO A 30 15.86 3.98 9.32
CA PRO A 30 17.25 3.57 9.29
C PRO A 30 17.31 2.08 8.95
N VAL A 31 17.84 1.76 7.78
CA VAL A 31 18.14 0.41 7.36
C VAL A 31 19.41 -0.02 8.07
N LYS A 32 19.31 -0.89 9.08
CA LYS A 32 20.47 -1.58 9.62
C LYS A 32 20.78 -2.76 8.73
N ASP A 33 21.91 -2.68 8.08
CA ASP A 33 22.51 -3.76 7.29
C ASP A 33 23.04 -4.84 8.27
N GLU A 34 22.31 -5.91 8.44
CA GLU A 34 22.81 -7.15 9.03
C GLU A 34 22.42 -8.32 8.12
N GLY A 35 23.17 -8.46 7.04
CA GLY A 35 23.42 -9.77 6.40
C GLY A 35 22.24 -10.49 5.74
N GLU A 36 21.13 -9.86 5.38
CA GLU A 36 19.99 -10.53 4.77
C GLU A 36 19.80 -10.21 3.28
N LYS A 37 19.53 -11.28 2.56
CA LYS A 37 19.36 -11.32 1.11
C LYS A 37 18.20 -10.43 0.64
N THR A 38 18.49 -9.60 -0.31
CA THR A 38 17.57 -8.82 -1.15
C THR A 38 16.67 -7.86 -0.39
N MET A 39 17.22 -6.71 -0.06
CA MET A 39 16.50 -5.56 0.44
C MET A 39 16.27 -4.59 -0.73
N CYS A 40 15.03 -4.29 -1.04
CA CYS A 40 14.69 -3.15 -1.87
C CYS A 40 14.10 -2.08 -0.97
N ALA A 41 14.77 -0.95 -0.84
CA ALA A 41 14.25 0.25 -0.21
C ALA A 41 14.21 1.34 -1.28
N ASP A 42 13.01 1.80 -1.60
CA ASP A 42 12.82 2.91 -2.53
C ASP A 42 12.27 4.11 -1.75
N ALA A 43 12.85 5.28 -1.95
CA ALA A 43 12.37 6.54 -1.40
C ALA A 43 12.04 7.49 -2.55
N TYR A 44 10.86 8.10 -2.49
CA TYR A 44 10.36 9.01 -3.51
C TYR A 44 9.77 10.24 -2.86
N GLU A 45 10.03 11.40 -3.44
CA GLU A 45 9.56 12.69 -2.96
C GLU A 45 8.65 13.33 -4.02
N THR A 46 7.52 13.86 -3.59
CA THR A 46 6.63 14.68 -4.41
C THR A 46 6.31 15.97 -3.69
N SER A 47 5.66 16.91 -4.37
CA SER A 47 5.14 18.13 -3.72
C SER A 47 4.06 17.85 -2.66
N GLN A 48 3.56 16.63 -2.58
CA GLN A 48 2.46 16.24 -1.67
C GLN A 48 2.89 15.26 -0.58
N ALA A 49 3.89 14.42 -0.84
CA ALA A 49 4.32 13.39 0.10
C ALA A 49 5.73 12.86 -0.21
N GLU A 50 6.43 12.47 0.83
CA GLU A 50 7.58 11.58 0.75
C GLU A 50 7.11 10.15 1.01
N ILE A 51 7.57 9.21 0.21
CA ILE A 51 7.23 7.79 0.36
C ILE A 51 8.52 7.01 0.46
N ALA A 52 8.60 6.16 1.48
CA ALA A 52 9.62 5.14 1.59
C ALA A 52 8.96 3.77 1.72
N SER A 53 9.39 2.81 0.94
CA SER A 53 8.93 1.43 1.01
C SER A 53 10.07 0.50 1.37
N TYR A 54 9.73 -0.55 2.10
CA TYR A 54 10.66 -1.60 2.46
C TYR A 54 9.95 -2.94 2.47
N THR A 55 10.58 -3.93 1.85
CA THR A 55 10.13 -5.31 1.88
C THR A 55 11.30 -6.25 2.16
N SER A 56 11.05 -7.34 2.88
CA SER A 56 12.03 -8.38 3.20
C SER A 56 11.38 -9.75 3.08
N ILE A 57 12.07 -10.65 2.40
CA ILE A 57 11.62 -12.04 2.28
C ILE A 57 11.74 -12.80 3.61
N GLY A 58 12.62 -12.33 4.52
CA GLY A 58 12.90 -13.01 5.78
C GLY A 58 13.40 -14.43 5.56
N THR A 59 12.84 -15.38 6.29
CA THR A 59 13.17 -16.82 6.19
C THR A 59 12.31 -17.58 5.16
N ARG A 60 11.41 -16.89 4.46
CA ARG A 60 10.51 -17.51 3.46
C ARG A 60 11.26 -17.83 2.17
N LYS A 61 10.71 -18.77 1.37
CA LYS A 61 11.28 -19.15 0.07
C LYS A 61 10.88 -18.21 -1.06
N SER A 62 9.75 -17.51 -0.93
CA SER A 62 9.23 -16.56 -1.91
C SER A 62 8.60 -15.38 -1.21
N GLN A 63 8.71 -14.20 -1.82
CA GLN A 63 8.01 -13.01 -1.37
C GLN A 63 6.57 -13.04 -1.86
N GLN A 64 5.64 -12.96 -0.93
CA GLN A 64 4.20 -12.93 -1.22
C GLN A 64 3.57 -11.55 -0.94
N ASP A 65 4.34 -10.65 -0.32
CA ASP A 65 3.93 -9.27 -0.12
C ASP A 65 4.23 -8.46 -1.38
N SER A 66 3.33 -7.56 -1.72
CA SER A 66 3.49 -6.62 -2.82
C SER A 66 3.23 -5.20 -2.34
N ILE A 67 4.10 -4.29 -2.77
CA ILE A 67 3.96 -2.86 -2.53
C ILE A 67 3.90 -2.20 -3.90
N CYS A 68 2.95 -1.29 -4.07
CA CYS A 68 2.87 -0.44 -5.25
C CYS A 68 2.50 0.97 -4.81
N PHE A 69 3.16 1.94 -5.39
CA PHE A 69 2.77 3.34 -5.26
C PHE A 69 3.00 4.05 -6.58
N ASP A 70 2.25 5.07 -6.81
CA ASP A 70 2.37 5.88 -8.02
C ASP A 70 1.80 7.29 -7.78
N PHE A 71 2.17 8.22 -8.64
CA PHE A 71 1.89 9.63 -8.52
C PHE A 71 1.10 10.09 -9.73
N GLY A 72 -0.05 10.68 -9.49
CA GLY A 72 -0.77 11.45 -10.49
C GLY A 72 -0.46 12.94 -10.33
N ASP A 73 -0.95 13.75 -11.25
CA ASP A 73 -0.73 15.22 -11.25
C ASP A 73 -1.19 15.88 -9.94
N PHE A 74 -2.20 15.33 -9.27
CA PHE A 74 -2.85 15.91 -8.09
C PHE A 74 -3.04 14.93 -6.95
N CYS A 75 -2.51 13.72 -7.06
CA CYS A 75 -2.71 12.69 -6.05
C CYS A 75 -1.52 11.75 -5.95
N THR A 76 -1.46 11.07 -4.83
CA THR A 76 -0.52 9.98 -4.57
C THR A 76 -1.30 8.76 -4.11
N VAL A 77 -0.98 7.61 -4.65
CA VAL A 77 -1.61 6.33 -4.28
C VAL A 77 -0.53 5.37 -3.81
N CYS A 78 -0.79 4.72 -2.69
CA CYS A 78 0.07 3.65 -2.16
C CYS A 78 -0.80 2.44 -1.83
N ALA A 79 -0.27 1.25 -2.06
CA ALA A 79 -0.91 0.00 -1.70
C ALA A 79 0.11 -1.01 -1.15
N VAL A 80 -0.31 -1.73 -0.12
CA VAL A 80 0.44 -2.86 0.46
C VAL A 80 -0.51 -4.04 0.54
N CYS A 81 -0.08 -5.17 0.01
CA CYS A 81 -0.86 -6.39 -0.09
C CYS A 81 -0.03 -7.57 0.42
N ASP A 82 -0.56 -8.34 1.37
CA ASP A 82 0.05 -9.61 1.84
C ASP A 82 -0.71 -10.77 1.18
N GLY A 83 -0.01 -11.50 0.34
CA GLY A 83 -0.59 -12.59 -0.46
C GLY A 83 -0.65 -13.89 0.33
N MET A 84 -1.77 -14.60 0.19
CA MET A 84 -1.99 -15.92 0.76
C MET A 84 -2.36 -16.92 -0.34
N GLY A 85 -1.85 -18.13 -0.22
CA GLY A 85 -2.06 -19.19 -1.22
C GLY A 85 -0.76 -19.88 -1.61
N GLY A 86 -0.83 -21.16 -2.04
CA GLY A 86 0.37 -21.99 -2.32
C GLY A 86 1.37 -21.31 -3.27
N LEU A 87 2.52 -21.94 -3.43
CA LEU A 87 3.82 -21.49 -4.00
C LEU A 87 3.87 -20.26 -4.94
N THR A 88 2.85 -19.97 -5.74
CA THR A 88 2.81 -18.82 -6.66
C THR A 88 1.48 -18.04 -6.61
N GLY A 89 0.49 -18.54 -5.89
CA GLY A 89 -0.84 -17.94 -5.85
C GLY A 89 -0.86 -16.62 -5.10
N GLY A 90 -0.29 -16.59 -3.90
CA GLY A 90 -0.23 -15.41 -3.04
C GLY A 90 0.54 -14.26 -3.68
N GLU A 91 1.72 -14.53 -4.25
CA GLU A 91 2.52 -13.54 -4.98
C GLU A 91 1.73 -12.89 -6.13
N ARG A 92 1.03 -13.70 -6.92
CA ARG A 92 0.23 -13.21 -8.04
C ARG A 92 -1.00 -12.41 -7.58
N ALA A 93 -1.66 -12.86 -6.51
CA ALA A 93 -2.81 -12.17 -5.96
C ALA A 93 -2.42 -10.80 -5.39
N SER A 94 -1.35 -10.73 -4.60
CA SER A 94 -0.87 -9.48 -4.00
C SER A 94 -0.38 -8.49 -5.07
N ALA A 95 0.37 -8.97 -6.07
CA ALA A 95 0.84 -8.13 -7.17
C ALA A 95 -0.36 -7.58 -7.98
N LEU A 96 -1.33 -8.43 -8.33
CA LEU A 96 -2.53 -8.00 -9.04
C LEU A 96 -3.31 -6.95 -8.27
N ALA A 97 -3.50 -7.16 -6.96
CA ALA A 97 -4.24 -6.23 -6.11
C ALA A 97 -3.50 -4.90 -5.94
N ALA A 98 -2.21 -4.92 -5.62
CA ALA A 98 -1.42 -3.71 -5.40
C ALA A 98 -1.36 -2.84 -6.66
N HIS A 99 -0.97 -3.42 -7.80
CA HIS A 99 -0.92 -2.67 -9.07
C HIS A 99 -2.31 -2.28 -9.59
N GLY A 100 -3.29 -3.17 -9.41
CA GLY A 100 -4.65 -2.93 -9.89
C GLY A 100 -5.33 -1.78 -9.16
N VAL A 101 -5.25 -1.72 -7.82
CA VAL A 101 -5.84 -0.63 -7.04
C VAL A 101 -5.15 0.70 -7.32
N THR A 102 -3.82 0.70 -7.40
CA THR A 102 -3.05 1.92 -7.68
C THR A 102 -3.45 2.50 -9.04
N ARG A 103 -3.45 1.69 -10.09
CA ARG A 103 -3.87 2.11 -11.42
C ARG A 103 -5.32 2.60 -11.45
N TYR A 104 -6.25 1.84 -10.86
CA TYR A 104 -7.66 2.21 -10.84
C TYR A 104 -7.88 3.58 -10.19
N LEU A 105 -7.26 3.81 -9.03
CA LEU A 105 -7.43 5.06 -8.29
C LEU A 105 -6.78 6.25 -9.00
N LEU A 106 -5.68 6.05 -9.72
CA LEU A 106 -5.10 7.09 -10.57
C LEU A 106 -6.01 7.45 -11.74
N GLU A 107 -6.61 6.45 -12.41
CA GLU A 107 -7.57 6.66 -13.49
C GLU A 107 -8.82 7.42 -13.01
N HIS A 108 -9.19 7.27 -11.73
CA HIS A 108 -10.35 7.92 -11.10
C HIS A 108 -9.96 9.05 -10.13
N ALA A 109 -8.76 9.59 -10.27
CA ALA A 109 -8.20 10.58 -9.32
C ALA A 109 -9.03 11.86 -9.19
N GLN A 110 -9.83 12.21 -10.20
CA GLN A 110 -10.70 13.39 -10.22
C GLN A 110 -12.12 13.13 -9.69
N ALA A 111 -12.44 11.90 -9.29
CA ALA A 111 -13.76 11.57 -8.74
C ALA A 111 -14.07 12.41 -7.50
N GLU A 112 -15.33 12.79 -7.33
CA GLU A 112 -15.78 13.56 -6.17
C GLU A 112 -15.77 12.72 -4.89
N ASP A 113 -16.14 11.44 -5.01
CA ASP A 113 -16.27 10.48 -3.91
C ASP A 113 -15.19 9.39 -3.99
N ILE A 114 -13.99 9.70 -3.51
CA ILE A 114 -12.85 8.76 -3.46
C ILE A 114 -13.15 7.50 -2.62
N PRO A 115 -13.80 7.57 -1.43
CA PRO A 115 -14.19 6.39 -0.69
C PRO A 115 -15.02 5.38 -1.52
N THR A 116 -15.96 5.87 -2.29
CA THR A 116 -16.76 5.01 -3.19
C THR A 116 -15.90 4.38 -4.29
N GLU A 117 -14.97 5.12 -4.87
CA GLU A 117 -14.05 4.57 -5.88
C GLU A 117 -13.09 3.52 -5.28
N MET A 118 -12.61 3.73 -4.05
CA MET A 118 -11.83 2.71 -3.34
C MET A 118 -12.61 1.41 -3.13
N GLY A 119 -13.90 1.52 -2.76
CA GLY A 119 -14.80 0.37 -2.63
C GLY A 119 -15.01 -0.36 -3.96
N ARG A 120 -15.22 0.38 -5.06
CA ARG A 120 -15.36 -0.19 -6.40
C ARG A 120 -14.09 -0.90 -6.87
N ALA A 121 -12.93 -0.29 -6.66
CA ALA A 121 -11.64 -0.90 -6.95
C ALA A 121 -11.47 -2.23 -6.21
N ALA A 122 -11.77 -2.24 -4.90
CA ALA A 122 -11.67 -3.44 -4.08
C ALA A 122 -12.59 -4.57 -4.56
N LEU A 123 -13.84 -4.27 -4.88
CA LEU A 123 -14.80 -5.27 -5.40
C LEU A 123 -14.35 -5.82 -6.75
N ARG A 124 -13.90 -4.97 -7.67
CA ARG A 124 -13.38 -5.39 -8.96
C ARG A 124 -12.17 -6.31 -8.81
N LEU A 125 -11.20 -5.91 -8.00
CA LEU A 125 -9.98 -6.70 -7.78
C LEU A 125 -10.26 -8.03 -7.08
N ASN A 126 -11.24 -8.07 -6.16
CA ASN A 126 -11.68 -9.33 -5.56
C ASN A 126 -12.18 -10.33 -6.61
N GLU A 127 -12.93 -9.88 -7.62
CA GLU A 127 -13.34 -10.76 -8.72
C GLU A 127 -12.16 -11.17 -9.62
N GLU A 128 -11.21 -10.27 -9.87
CA GLU A 128 -10.01 -10.59 -10.65
C GLU A 128 -9.13 -11.62 -9.91
N VAL A 129 -8.91 -11.47 -8.60
CA VAL A 129 -8.17 -12.43 -7.77
C VAL A 129 -8.87 -13.79 -7.73
N LYS A 130 -10.19 -13.83 -7.52
CA LYS A 130 -10.98 -15.08 -7.55
C LYS A 130 -10.87 -15.84 -8.88
N ASN A 131 -10.60 -15.14 -9.97
CA ASN A 131 -10.51 -15.70 -11.31
C ASN A 131 -9.07 -15.95 -11.77
N LEU A 132 -8.09 -15.83 -10.87
CA LEU A 132 -6.71 -16.15 -11.19
C LEU A 132 -6.55 -17.59 -11.67
N ARG A 133 -5.74 -17.74 -12.72
CA ARG A 133 -5.45 -19.03 -13.33
C ARG A 133 -3.96 -19.22 -13.53
N ASP A 134 -3.51 -20.46 -13.45
CA ASP A 134 -2.15 -20.84 -13.78
C ASP A 134 -1.91 -20.88 -15.31
N PRO A 135 -0.66 -21.10 -15.78
CA PRO A 135 -0.36 -21.24 -17.20
C PRO A 135 -1.09 -22.39 -17.88
N ALA A 136 -1.53 -23.41 -17.13
CA ALA A 136 -2.33 -24.53 -17.63
C ALA A 136 -3.85 -24.22 -17.62
N ASN A 137 -4.22 -22.96 -17.37
CA ASN A 137 -5.60 -22.48 -17.28
C ASN A 137 -6.43 -23.08 -16.12
N GLN A 138 -5.77 -23.65 -15.12
CA GLN A 138 -6.42 -24.15 -13.92
C GLN A 138 -6.61 -23.01 -12.93
N LYS A 139 -7.74 -23.00 -12.20
CA LYS A 139 -8.02 -22.01 -11.19
C LYS A 139 -7.01 -22.12 -10.04
N ILE A 140 -6.47 -20.98 -9.63
CA ILE A 140 -5.57 -20.89 -8.49
C ILE A 140 -6.40 -20.49 -7.26
N GLU A 141 -6.23 -21.22 -6.16
CA GLU A 141 -6.74 -20.80 -4.86
C GLU A 141 -5.73 -19.84 -4.24
N ALA A 142 -6.04 -18.55 -4.33
CA ALA A 142 -5.22 -17.49 -3.81
C ALA A 142 -6.08 -16.34 -3.27
N GLY A 143 -5.52 -15.60 -2.35
CA GLY A 143 -6.09 -14.40 -1.80
C GLY A 143 -5.00 -13.40 -1.46
N THR A 144 -5.40 -12.21 -1.04
CA THR A 144 -4.50 -11.19 -0.55
C THR A 144 -5.22 -10.23 0.37
N THR A 145 -4.50 -9.66 1.32
CA THR A 145 -4.95 -8.44 1.99
C THR A 145 -4.84 -7.25 1.03
N LEU A 146 -5.52 -6.17 1.33
CA LEU A 146 -5.39 -4.90 0.63
C LEU A 146 -5.39 -3.78 1.66
N THR A 147 -4.31 -3.04 1.75
CA THR A 147 -4.27 -1.75 2.43
C THR A 147 -3.83 -0.70 1.42
N THR A 148 -4.70 0.26 1.14
CA THR A 148 -4.41 1.33 0.19
C THR A 148 -4.69 2.69 0.79
N VAL A 149 -3.87 3.66 0.40
CA VAL A 149 -3.94 5.07 0.78
C VAL A 149 -3.99 5.90 -0.48
N PHE A 150 -4.86 6.89 -0.49
CA PHE A 150 -4.99 7.89 -1.54
C PHE A 150 -4.87 9.28 -0.90
N LEU A 151 -3.88 10.04 -1.32
CA LEU A 151 -3.66 11.42 -0.88
C LEU A 151 -3.97 12.38 -2.01
N ARG A 152 -4.84 13.35 -1.75
CA ARG A 152 -5.19 14.43 -2.71
C ARG A 152 -5.54 15.71 -1.98
N ASN A 153 -4.89 16.81 -2.35
CA ASN A 153 -5.16 18.13 -1.79
C ASN A 153 -5.12 18.16 -0.25
N GLY A 154 -4.09 17.55 0.34
CA GLY A 154 -3.93 17.46 1.79
C GLY A 154 -4.93 16.56 2.51
N LYS A 155 -5.82 15.86 1.78
CA LYS A 155 -6.77 14.89 2.34
C LYS A 155 -6.29 13.46 2.10
N LEU A 156 -6.24 12.69 3.18
CA LEU A 156 -5.88 11.29 3.17
C LEU A 156 -7.14 10.43 3.23
N PHE A 157 -7.29 9.53 2.26
CA PHE A 157 -8.30 8.48 2.24
C PHE A 157 -7.60 7.12 2.34
N TRP A 158 -8.26 6.13 2.94
CA TRP A 158 -7.70 4.78 3.02
C TRP A 158 -8.79 3.72 2.98
N CYS A 159 -8.40 2.54 2.49
CA CYS A 159 -9.18 1.32 2.57
C CYS A 159 -8.29 0.19 3.07
N SER A 160 -8.83 -0.69 3.92
CA SER A 160 -8.12 -1.84 4.43
C SER A 160 -9.03 -3.05 4.45
N ILE A 161 -8.57 -4.16 3.85
CA ILE A 161 -9.25 -5.44 3.77
C ILE A 161 -8.26 -6.51 4.23
N GLY A 162 -8.67 -7.32 5.20
CA GLY A 162 -7.82 -8.32 5.83
C GLY A 162 -7.21 -7.82 7.13
N ASP A 163 -6.13 -8.46 7.56
CA ASP A 163 -5.46 -8.27 8.86
C ASP A 163 -4.19 -7.40 8.81
N SER A 164 -3.87 -6.85 7.65
CA SER A 164 -2.79 -5.87 7.52
C SER A 164 -3.14 -4.57 8.26
N HIS A 165 -2.14 -3.99 8.95
CA HIS A 165 -2.34 -2.84 9.82
C HIS A 165 -1.76 -1.57 9.20
N ARG A 166 -2.39 -0.43 9.49
CA ARG A 166 -1.91 0.92 9.21
C ARG A 166 -1.88 1.74 10.49
N TYR A 167 -0.98 2.68 10.54
CA TYR A 167 -0.87 3.62 11.66
C TYR A 167 -0.78 5.03 11.09
N ILE A 168 -1.53 5.96 11.68
CA ILE A 168 -1.49 7.40 11.39
C ILE A 168 -0.96 8.07 12.65
N ALA A 169 0.09 8.88 12.50
CA ALA A 169 0.72 9.63 13.58
C ALA A 169 0.45 11.13 13.43
#